data_8674a7b8fda222615a8178789e74a2b4
#
_entry.id   8674a7b8fda222615a8178789e74a2b4
#
_cell.length_a   1.000
_cell.length_b   1.000
_cell.length_c   1.000
_cell.angle_alpha   90.00
_cell.angle_beta   90.00
_cell.angle_gamma   90.00
#
_symmetry.space_group_name_H-M   'P 1'
#
loop_
_entity.id
_entity.type
_entity.pdbx_description
1 polymer ?
#
loop_
_entity_poly.entity_id
_entity_poly.type
_entity_poly.pdbx_seq_one_letter_code
_entity_poly.pdbx_strand_id
1 'polypeptide(L)'
;MQELDLEKIRKEIDKVDQQLADVLESRLQLVMQVAAYKKSKGLPVKDKNREAKVIEKVAGFLENKDYSVAVKNIMRGIIDQACLLEETALAEVNDKTFEVACFGPAGSFTHQALEEYFHGRQYNRHHFQTFEEVISSISDGTMDYAVLPIENSSTGGITEVYDLLRQYDCSIVGEQCVKIEQNLLGCEGASLGTIKTVYSHPQGLKQCADFFHDYPDIEKIPYFSTSKSAEEVAEKQDVSLGAIAGKQAAELYNLKIIAPAINSNSNNYTRFVIVAKKPEIVANANKITLIVAVKHETGSLYKMLASFYHMGLNMLNLESRPIVGKTWEYFFYIDVTGNLADPLVIDVMEEIKSKSTYCKVLGNYRAYERKE
;
A
#
# COMPACT_ATOMS: atom_id res chain seq x y z
N MET A 1 -25.18 20.22 49.04
CA MET A 1 -24.62 19.74 47.78
C MET A 1 -24.17 18.31 48.04
N GLN A 2 -24.78 17.30 47.40
CA GLN A 2 -24.27 15.95 47.47
C GLN A 2 -22.85 15.95 46.83
N GLU A 3 -21.88 15.42 47.59
CA GLU A 3 -20.51 15.24 47.10
C GLU A 3 -20.55 14.32 45.88
N LEU A 4 -20.19 14.83 44.71
CA LEU A 4 -20.18 14.07 43.47
C LEU A 4 -19.02 13.05 43.53
N ASP A 5 -19.37 11.77 43.68
CA ASP A 5 -18.41 10.67 43.63
C ASP A 5 -18.04 10.35 42.18
N LEU A 6 -16.87 10.79 41.77
CA LEU A 6 -16.36 10.64 40.40
C LEU A 6 -16.20 9.16 40.00
N GLU A 7 -15.79 8.29 40.91
CA GLU A 7 -15.63 6.86 40.61
C GLU A 7 -16.99 6.18 40.39
N LYS A 8 -17.99 6.57 41.11
CA LYS A 8 -19.37 6.06 40.94
C LYS A 8 -19.93 6.52 39.59
N ILE A 9 -19.69 7.78 39.20
CA ILE A 9 -20.14 8.32 37.92
C ILE A 9 -19.44 7.59 36.77
N ARG A 10 -18.14 7.34 36.85
CA ARG A 10 -17.38 6.58 35.82
C ARG A 10 -17.93 5.17 35.66
N LYS A 11 -18.22 4.45 36.74
CA LYS A 11 -18.82 3.11 36.67
C LYS A 11 -20.21 3.11 36.01
N GLU A 12 -20.99 4.16 36.17
CA GLU A 12 -22.27 4.26 35.47
C GLU A 12 -22.05 4.59 33.97
N ILE A 13 -21.05 5.40 33.62
CA ILE A 13 -20.64 5.64 32.22
C ILE A 13 -20.21 4.31 31.56
N ASP A 14 -19.33 3.51 32.20
CA ASP A 14 -18.86 2.23 31.68
C ASP A 14 -20.03 1.27 31.35
N LYS A 15 -21.09 1.27 32.16
CA LYS A 15 -22.31 0.46 31.89
C LYS A 15 -23.06 0.97 30.65
N VAL A 16 -23.17 2.28 30.50
CA VAL A 16 -23.83 2.88 29.35
C VAL A 16 -23.01 2.63 28.08
N ASP A 17 -21.68 2.70 28.17
CA ASP A 17 -20.78 2.40 27.06
C ASP A 17 -20.91 0.94 26.59
N GLN A 18 -21.05 -0.01 27.53
CA GLN A 18 -21.33 -1.40 27.18
C GLN A 18 -22.66 -1.54 26.43
N GLN A 19 -23.72 -0.88 26.90
CA GLN A 19 -25.01 -0.91 26.20
C GLN A 19 -24.95 -0.26 24.83
N LEU A 20 -24.16 0.82 24.69
CA LEU A 20 -23.95 1.48 23.42
C LEU A 20 -23.22 0.55 22.41
N ALA A 21 -22.20 -0.19 22.87
CA ALA A 21 -21.50 -1.16 22.04
C ALA A 21 -22.45 -2.25 21.53
N ASP A 22 -23.28 -2.84 22.39
CA ASP A 22 -24.25 -3.88 22.04
C ASP A 22 -25.29 -3.38 21.00
N VAL A 23 -25.77 -2.14 21.18
CA VAL A 23 -26.72 -1.52 20.24
C VAL A 23 -26.07 -1.18 18.91
N LEU A 24 -24.81 -0.70 18.91
CA LEU A 24 -24.06 -0.43 17.69
C LEU A 24 -23.80 -1.72 16.91
N GLU A 25 -23.38 -2.79 17.58
CA GLU A 25 -23.19 -4.10 16.93
C GLU A 25 -24.48 -4.58 16.26
N SER A 26 -25.59 -4.55 16.98
CA SER A 26 -26.90 -4.92 16.45
C SER A 26 -27.29 -4.08 15.24
N ARG A 27 -27.05 -2.78 15.29
CA ARG A 27 -27.31 -1.87 14.17
C ARG A 27 -26.45 -2.20 12.94
N LEU A 28 -25.15 -2.49 13.13
CA LEU A 28 -24.25 -2.85 12.05
C LEU A 28 -24.63 -4.18 11.40
N GLN A 29 -25.07 -5.18 12.18
CA GLN A 29 -25.61 -6.45 11.65
C GLN A 29 -26.83 -6.21 10.73
N LEU A 30 -27.74 -5.31 11.10
CA LEU A 30 -28.87 -4.93 10.25
C LEU A 30 -28.43 -4.19 8.98
N VAL A 31 -27.40 -3.33 9.08
CA VAL A 31 -26.81 -2.65 7.92
C VAL A 31 -26.24 -3.66 6.92
N MET A 32 -25.59 -4.73 7.38
CA MET A 32 -25.08 -5.80 6.50
C MET A 32 -26.22 -6.55 5.76
N GLN A 33 -27.38 -6.73 6.40
CA GLN A 33 -28.55 -7.29 5.72
C GLN A 33 -29.10 -6.31 4.64
N VAL A 34 -29.08 -5.00 4.91
CA VAL A 34 -29.45 -3.97 3.93
C VAL A 34 -28.48 -3.98 2.76
N ALA A 35 -27.17 -4.12 3.02
CA ALA A 35 -26.15 -4.24 1.98
C ALA A 35 -26.44 -5.42 1.04
N ALA A 36 -26.70 -6.61 1.60
CA ALA A 36 -27.06 -7.79 0.82
C ALA A 36 -28.33 -7.58 -0.03
N TYR A 37 -29.34 -6.91 0.51
CA TYR A 37 -30.55 -6.56 -0.24
C TYR A 37 -30.27 -5.57 -1.37
N LYS A 38 -29.56 -4.48 -1.10
CA LYS A 38 -29.17 -3.47 -2.11
C LYS A 38 -28.40 -4.14 -3.26
N LYS A 39 -27.46 -5.04 -2.93
CA LYS A 39 -26.71 -5.84 -3.90
C LYS A 39 -27.63 -6.64 -4.82
N SER A 40 -28.56 -7.38 -4.26
CA SER A 40 -29.52 -8.20 -5.05
C SER A 40 -30.41 -7.39 -5.98
N LYS A 41 -30.57 -6.08 -5.72
CA LYS A 41 -31.43 -5.16 -6.49
C LYS A 41 -30.64 -4.12 -7.31
N GLY A 42 -29.31 -4.14 -7.28
CA GLY A 42 -28.47 -3.14 -7.98
C GLY A 42 -28.67 -1.70 -7.47
N LEU A 43 -29.00 -1.53 -6.19
CA LEU A 43 -29.27 -0.20 -5.61
C LEU A 43 -27.98 0.42 -5.06
N PRO A 44 -27.83 1.76 -5.11
CA PRO A 44 -26.64 2.44 -4.58
C PRO A 44 -26.57 2.32 -3.06
N VAL A 45 -25.33 2.28 -2.52
CA VAL A 45 -25.06 2.24 -1.08
C VAL A 45 -25.57 3.51 -0.40
N LYS A 46 -25.17 4.68 -0.92
CA LYS A 46 -25.47 6.00 -0.35
C LYS A 46 -26.84 6.52 -0.79
N ASP A 47 -27.64 6.93 0.20
CA ASP A 47 -28.90 7.67 0.01
C ASP A 47 -28.92 8.87 0.96
N LYS A 48 -28.38 9.99 0.47
CA LYS A 48 -28.26 11.25 1.24
C LYS A 48 -29.60 11.75 1.82
N ASN A 49 -30.72 11.50 1.13
CA ASN A 49 -32.03 11.92 1.61
C ASN A 49 -32.49 11.07 2.80
N ARG A 50 -32.23 9.77 2.78
CA ARG A 50 -32.52 8.87 3.88
C ARG A 50 -31.61 9.13 5.08
N GLU A 51 -30.31 9.33 4.84
CA GLU A 51 -29.32 9.66 5.86
C GLU A 51 -29.73 10.91 6.67
N ALA A 52 -30.06 12.01 5.99
CA ALA A 52 -30.53 13.22 6.63
C ALA A 52 -31.80 12.99 7.47
N LYS A 53 -32.78 12.24 6.94
CA LYS A 53 -34.01 11.90 7.68
C LYS A 53 -33.71 11.08 8.93
N VAL A 54 -32.78 10.14 8.89
CA VAL A 54 -32.41 9.31 10.05
C VAL A 54 -31.75 10.18 11.13
N ILE A 55 -30.85 11.09 10.77
CA ILE A 55 -30.19 12.00 11.72
C ILE A 55 -31.22 12.88 12.44
N GLU A 56 -32.15 13.51 11.69
CA GLU A 56 -33.18 14.36 12.27
C GLU A 56 -34.15 13.56 13.16
N LYS A 57 -34.52 12.34 12.74
CA LYS A 57 -35.40 11.46 13.53
C LYS A 57 -34.78 11.09 14.88
N VAL A 58 -33.47 10.73 14.87
CA VAL A 58 -32.77 10.34 16.12
C VAL A 58 -32.63 11.54 17.05
N ALA A 59 -32.29 12.72 16.54
CA ALA A 59 -32.24 13.93 17.31
C ALA A 59 -33.62 14.30 17.90
N GLY A 60 -34.69 13.92 17.21
CA GLY A 60 -36.08 14.07 17.69
C GLY A 60 -36.42 13.25 18.95
N PHE A 61 -35.77 12.12 19.19
CA PHE A 61 -36.00 11.25 20.33
C PHE A 61 -35.40 11.80 21.65
N LEU A 62 -34.53 12.81 21.57
CA LEU A 62 -33.90 13.38 22.76
C LEU A 62 -34.92 14.15 23.63
N GLU A 63 -34.94 13.86 24.91
CA GLU A 63 -35.67 14.66 25.92
C GLU A 63 -34.97 16.01 26.14
N ASN A 64 -33.64 15.97 26.36
CA ASN A 64 -32.84 17.18 26.47
C ASN A 64 -32.31 17.62 25.07
N LYS A 65 -32.82 18.74 24.59
CA LYS A 65 -32.48 19.27 23.26
C LYS A 65 -31.08 19.91 23.19
N ASP A 66 -30.43 20.19 24.30
CA ASP A 66 -29.08 20.75 24.36
C ASP A 66 -28.04 19.76 23.75
N TYR A 67 -28.34 18.46 23.83
CA TYR A 67 -27.48 17.44 23.23
C TYR A 67 -27.71 17.20 21.72
N SER A 68 -28.66 17.90 21.12
CA SER A 68 -29.08 17.63 19.72
C SER A 68 -27.94 17.74 18.73
N VAL A 69 -27.09 18.76 18.85
CA VAL A 69 -25.96 18.98 17.94
C VAL A 69 -24.92 17.82 18.08
N ALA A 70 -24.57 17.47 19.32
CA ALA A 70 -23.62 16.38 19.60
C ALA A 70 -24.15 15.04 19.06
N VAL A 71 -25.41 14.72 19.31
CA VAL A 71 -26.01 13.46 18.84
C VAL A 71 -26.13 13.42 17.31
N LYS A 72 -26.44 14.52 16.66
CA LYS A 72 -26.44 14.59 15.18
C LYS A 72 -25.05 14.30 14.59
N ASN A 73 -23.98 14.82 15.20
CA ASN A 73 -22.62 14.59 14.75
C ASN A 73 -22.18 13.13 14.96
N ILE A 74 -22.50 12.55 16.13
CA ILE A 74 -22.25 11.12 16.42
C ILE A 74 -23.00 10.24 15.41
N MET A 75 -24.30 10.51 15.18
CA MET A 75 -25.09 9.74 14.21
C MET A 75 -24.57 9.84 12.79
N ARG A 76 -24.04 10.98 12.39
CA ARG A 76 -23.37 11.13 11.08
C ARG A 76 -22.17 10.20 10.99
N GLY A 77 -21.28 10.19 11.98
CA GLY A 77 -20.13 9.28 12.03
C GLY A 77 -20.54 7.80 12.00
N ILE A 78 -21.60 7.42 12.73
CA ILE A 78 -22.13 6.05 12.71
C ILE A 78 -22.67 5.66 11.32
N ILE A 79 -23.33 6.57 10.62
CA ILE A 79 -23.84 6.34 9.26
C ILE A 79 -22.68 6.24 8.27
N ASP A 80 -21.68 7.10 8.35
CA ASP A 80 -20.52 7.09 7.47
C ASP A 80 -19.74 5.77 7.61
N GLN A 81 -19.53 5.29 8.84
CA GLN A 81 -18.90 3.98 9.09
C GLN A 81 -19.75 2.81 8.59
N ALA A 82 -21.06 2.89 8.71
CA ALA A 82 -21.97 1.87 8.18
C ALA A 82 -21.92 1.80 6.66
N CYS A 83 -21.94 2.94 5.96
CA CYS A 83 -21.80 3.00 4.50
C CYS A 83 -20.46 2.40 4.03
N LEU A 84 -19.40 2.67 4.76
CA LEU A 84 -18.07 2.14 4.48
C LEU A 84 -18.03 0.60 4.61
N LEU A 85 -18.65 0.03 5.66
CA LEU A 85 -18.78 -1.41 5.82
C LEU A 85 -19.66 -2.03 4.70
N GLU A 86 -20.75 -1.37 4.30
CA GLU A 86 -21.57 -1.80 3.17
C GLU A 86 -20.75 -1.83 1.86
N GLU A 87 -19.98 -0.78 1.59
CA GLU A 87 -19.11 -0.68 0.40
C GLU A 87 -18.06 -1.81 0.39
N THR A 88 -17.41 -2.06 1.54
CA THR A 88 -16.40 -3.13 1.69
C THR A 88 -17.02 -4.52 1.47
N ALA A 89 -18.15 -4.80 2.10
CA ALA A 89 -18.84 -6.09 1.95
C ALA A 89 -19.37 -6.33 0.52
N LEU A 90 -19.73 -5.27 -0.18
CA LEU A 90 -20.12 -5.35 -1.60
C LEU A 90 -18.91 -5.58 -2.50
N ALA A 91 -17.73 -5.08 -2.14
CA ALA A 91 -16.49 -5.28 -2.87
C ALA A 91 -15.92 -6.70 -2.70
N GLU A 92 -16.05 -7.32 -1.52
CA GLU A 92 -15.53 -8.66 -1.22
C GLU A 92 -16.20 -9.81 -1.98
N VAL A 93 -17.34 -9.59 -2.64
CA VAL A 93 -18.10 -10.63 -3.37
C VAL A 93 -18.34 -10.21 -4.83
N ASN A 94 -17.39 -9.56 -5.46
CA ASN A 94 -17.41 -9.41 -6.90
C ASN A 94 -16.65 -10.59 -7.52
N ASP A 95 -17.35 -11.45 -8.30
CA ASP A 95 -16.75 -12.40 -9.26
C ASP A 95 -16.00 -11.67 -10.39
N LYS A 96 -15.60 -10.42 -10.16
CA LYS A 96 -14.87 -9.64 -11.15
C LYS A 96 -13.44 -10.14 -11.23
N THR A 97 -13.05 -10.60 -12.38
CA THR A 97 -11.66 -10.83 -12.71
C THR A 97 -11.00 -9.48 -12.96
N PHE A 98 -9.98 -9.12 -12.17
CA PHE A 98 -9.25 -7.85 -12.31
C PHE A 98 -8.15 -7.97 -13.37
N GLU A 99 -7.96 -6.92 -14.15
CA GLU A 99 -6.79 -6.78 -15.03
C GLU A 99 -5.68 -6.07 -14.24
N VAL A 100 -4.56 -6.77 -14.00
CA VAL A 100 -3.49 -6.27 -13.12
C VAL A 100 -2.18 -6.16 -13.88
N ALA A 101 -1.67 -4.92 -13.98
CA ALA A 101 -0.38 -4.62 -14.56
C ALA A 101 0.75 -4.86 -13.55
N CYS A 102 1.87 -5.43 -13.99
CA CYS A 102 3.09 -5.50 -13.20
C CYS A 102 4.33 -5.23 -14.05
N PHE A 103 5.32 -4.60 -13.41
CA PHE A 103 6.61 -4.37 -14.02
C PHE A 103 7.46 -5.64 -14.05
N GLY A 104 8.09 -5.89 -15.20
CA GLY A 104 9.04 -6.99 -15.37
C GLY A 104 8.39 -8.35 -15.69
N PRO A 105 9.20 -9.37 -15.93
CA PRO A 105 8.74 -10.69 -16.34
C PRO A 105 8.11 -11.50 -15.22
N ALA A 106 7.47 -12.61 -15.60
CA ALA A 106 7.05 -13.63 -14.66
C ALA A 106 8.23 -14.14 -13.82
N GLY A 107 7.99 -14.52 -12.55
CA GLY A 107 9.03 -14.92 -11.60
C GLY A 107 9.86 -13.77 -11.01
N SER A 108 9.54 -12.50 -11.33
CA SER A 108 10.15 -11.33 -10.68
C SER A 108 9.59 -11.10 -9.26
N PHE A 109 10.29 -10.30 -8.45
CA PHE A 109 9.79 -9.90 -7.12
C PHE A 109 8.52 -9.04 -7.20
N THR A 110 8.31 -8.30 -8.30
CA THR A 110 7.03 -7.60 -8.56
C THR A 110 5.90 -8.60 -8.77
N HIS A 111 6.16 -9.69 -9.49
CA HIS A 111 5.21 -10.78 -9.65
C HIS A 111 4.86 -11.42 -8.30
N GLN A 112 5.84 -11.66 -7.45
CA GLN A 112 5.61 -12.17 -6.10
C GLN A 112 4.75 -11.22 -5.27
N ALA A 113 5.03 -9.92 -5.31
CA ALA A 113 4.23 -8.91 -4.61
C ALA A 113 2.77 -8.90 -5.09
N LEU A 114 2.55 -9.07 -6.39
CA LEU A 114 1.22 -9.15 -7.00
C LEU A 114 0.47 -10.39 -6.48
N GLU A 115 1.08 -11.57 -6.50
CA GLU A 115 0.44 -12.81 -6.04
C GLU A 115 0.11 -12.77 -4.54
N GLU A 116 1.01 -12.22 -3.72
CA GLU A 116 0.77 -12.07 -2.28
C GLU A 116 -0.37 -11.08 -1.98
N TYR A 117 -0.42 -9.93 -2.69
CA TYR A 117 -1.46 -8.92 -2.46
C TYR A 117 -2.85 -9.36 -2.95
N PHE A 118 -2.91 -9.99 -4.14
CA PHE A 118 -4.16 -10.44 -4.75
C PHE A 118 -4.54 -11.88 -4.37
N HIS A 119 -3.85 -12.48 -3.40
CA HIS A 119 -4.17 -13.84 -2.94
C HIS A 119 -5.66 -14.00 -2.62
N GLY A 120 -6.30 -15.02 -3.22
CA GLY A 120 -7.73 -15.28 -3.05
C GLY A 120 -8.66 -14.43 -3.92
N ARG A 121 -8.14 -13.55 -4.79
CA ARG A 121 -8.91 -12.78 -5.79
C ARG A 121 -8.70 -13.36 -7.18
N GLN A 122 -9.69 -13.20 -8.06
CA GLN A 122 -9.53 -13.57 -9.48
C GLN A 122 -8.91 -12.40 -10.25
N TYR A 123 -7.83 -12.65 -10.98
CA TYR A 123 -7.16 -11.63 -11.79
C TYR A 123 -6.44 -12.21 -13.01
N ASN A 124 -6.34 -11.40 -14.06
CA ASN A 124 -5.45 -11.60 -15.20
C ASN A 124 -4.22 -10.70 -15.02
N ARG A 125 -3.05 -11.26 -15.21
CA ARG A 125 -1.78 -10.59 -15.03
C ARG A 125 -1.20 -10.16 -16.38
N HIS A 126 -0.77 -8.88 -16.45
CA HIS A 126 -0.14 -8.29 -17.61
C HIS A 126 1.26 -7.77 -17.25
N HIS A 127 2.27 -8.22 -18.00
CA HIS A 127 3.66 -7.84 -17.79
C HIS A 127 4.04 -6.70 -18.74
N PHE A 128 4.63 -5.64 -18.18
CA PHE A 128 5.14 -4.50 -18.91
C PHE A 128 6.65 -4.36 -18.71
N GLN A 129 7.33 -3.68 -19.64
CA GLN A 129 8.78 -3.55 -19.61
C GLN A 129 9.26 -2.29 -18.90
N THR A 130 8.43 -1.24 -18.84
CA THR A 130 8.76 0.03 -18.21
C THR A 130 7.72 0.40 -17.13
N PHE A 131 8.13 1.19 -16.14
CA PHE A 131 7.21 1.71 -15.13
C PHE A 131 6.17 2.65 -15.75
N GLU A 132 6.56 3.40 -16.79
CA GLU A 132 5.66 4.32 -17.48
C GLU A 132 4.52 3.57 -18.18
N GLU A 133 4.81 2.47 -18.88
CA GLU A 133 3.77 1.62 -19.48
C GLU A 133 2.79 1.09 -18.42
N VAL A 134 3.30 0.68 -17.26
CA VAL A 134 2.46 0.20 -16.15
C VAL A 134 1.52 1.30 -15.66
N ILE A 135 2.04 2.51 -15.40
CA ILE A 135 1.21 3.61 -14.85
C ILE A 135 0.26 4.18 -15.91
N SER A 136 0.69 4.28 -17.18
CA SER A 136 -0.17 4.75 -18.26
C SER A 136 -1.37 3.84 -18.47
N SER A 137 -1.21 2.52 -18.35
CA SER A 137 -2.30 1.54 -18.44
C SER A 137 -3.38 1.71 -17.36
N ILE A 138 -3.01 2.24 -16.19
CA ILE A 138 -3.95 2.63 -15.14
C ILE A 138 -4.66 3.93 -15.51
N SER A 139 -3.90 4.92 -15.97
CA SER A 139 -4.44 6.24 -16.32
C SER A 139 -5.45 6.17 -17.47
N ASP A 140 -5.19 5.37 -18.49
CA ASP A 140 -6.10 5.17 -19.63
C ASP A 140 -7.26 4.20 -19.29
N GLY A 141 -7.15 3.42 -18.20
CA GLY A 141 -8.19 2.51 -17.71
C GLY A 141 -8.22 1.16 -18.39
N THR A 142 -7.14 0.76 -19.07
CA THR A 142 -6.98 -0.60 -19.64
C THR A 142 -6.70 -1.64 -18.56
N MET A 143 -6.10 -1.22 -17.44
CA MET A 143 -5.86 -2.05 -16.25
C MET A 143 -6.62 -1.52 -15.05
N ASP A 144 -7.10 -2.43 -14.19
CA ASP A 144 -7.77 -2.07 -12.93
C ASP A 144 -6.75 -1.67 -11.86
N TYR A 145 -5.64 -2.42 -11.76
CA TYR A 145 -4.58 -2.23 -10.78
C TYR A 145 -3.20 -2.36 -11.39
N ALA A 146 -2.23 -1.72 -10.74
CA ALA A 146 -0.82 -1.89 -11.05
C ALA A 146 -0.01 -2.17 -9.79
N VAL A 147 1.04 -2.99 -9.92
CA VAL A 147 2.01 -3.27 -8.86
C VAL A 147 3.37 -2.71 -9.26
N LEU A 148 3.90 -1.79 -8.47
CA LEU A 148 5.15 -1.08 -8.73
C LEU A 148 6.04 -1.05 -7.49
N PRO A 149 7.36 -1.33 -7.63
CA PRO A 149 8.30 -1.16 -6.54
C PRO A 149 8.51 0.35 -6.28
N ILE A 150 8.41 0.79 -5.04
CA ILE A 150 8.60 2.20 -4.68
C ILE A 150 9.86 2.44 -3.86
N GLU A 151 10.27 1.45 -3.07
CA GLU A 151 11.40 1.58 -2.16
C GLU A 151 12.02 0.21 -1.88
N ASN A 152 13.35 0.18 -1.76
CA ASN A 152 14.07 -0.98 -1.27
C ASN A 152 14.90 -0.60 -0.04
N SER A 153 14.86 -1.42 1.01
CA SER A 153 15.53 -1.13 2.30
C SER A 153 17.05 -1.02 2.23
N SER A 154 17.67 -1.51 1.13
CA SER A 154 19.13 -1.45 0.94
C SER A 154 19.56 -0.34 -0.04
N THR A 155 18.69 0.09 -0.96
CA THR A 155 19.05 1.03 -2.04
C THR A 155 18.23 2.32 -2.03
N GLY A 156 17.22 2.40 -1.17
CA GLY A 156 16.36 3.58 -1.03
C GLY A 156 15.22 3.64 -2.06
N GLY A 157 14.70 4.83 -2.27
CA GLY A 157 13.54 5.09 -3.12
C GLY A 157 13.79 4.87 -4.60
N ILE A 158 12.80 4.34 -5.30
CA ILE A 158 12.82 4.17 -6.77
C ILE A 158 12.25 5.44 -7.39
N THR A 159 13.15 6.37 -7.66
CA THR A 159 12.85 7.77 -7.98
C THR A 159 11.95 7.95 -9.21
N GLU A 160 12.08 7.10 -10.22
CA GLU A 160 11.25 7.11 -11.42
C GLU A 160 9.77 6.85 -11.09
N VAL A 161 9.49 5.90 -10.19
CA VAL A 161 8.11 5.58 -9.78
C VAL A 161 7.46 6.75 -9.04
N TYR A 162 8.20 7.44 -8.17
CA TYR A 162 7.71 8.65 -7.51
C TYR A 162 7.34 9.74 -8.52
N ASP A 163 8.19 9.98 -9.54
CA ASP A 163 7.94 11.00 -10.56
C ASP A 163 6.69 10.65 -11.41
N LEU A 164 6.50 9.38 -11.75
CA LEU A 164 5.34 8.89 -12.49
C LEU A 164 4.03 9.01 -11.67
N LEU A 165 4.04 8.65 -10.39
CA LEU A 165 2.87 8.82 -9.49
C LEU A 165 2.44 10.28 -9.34
N ARG A 166 3.36 11.23 -9.50
CA ARG A 166 3.05 12.65 -9.53
C ARG A 166 2.42 13.08 -10.86
N GLN A 167 2.94 12.57 -11.97
CA GLN A 167 2.58 13.01 -13.33
C GLN A 167 1.24 12.46 -13.80
N TYR A 168 0.93 11.22 -13.44
CA TYR A 168 -0.27 10.55 -13.88
C TYR A 168 -1.43 10.70 -12.88
N ASP A 169 -2.66 10.62 -13.39
CA ASP A 169 -3.87 10.61 -12.56
C ASP A 169 -4.13 9.19 -12.07
N CYS A 170 -3.57 8.90 -10.92
CA CYS A 170 -3.67 7.61 -10.26
C CYS A 170 -3.56 7.76 -8.74
N SER A 171 -3.96 6.73 -8.01
CA SER A 171 -3.97 6.69 -6.55
C SER A 171 -3.36 5.40 -6.03
N ILE A 172 -2.60 5.49 -4.93
CA ILE A 172 -2.14 4.32 -4.19
C ILE A 172 -3.30 3.81 -3.34
N VAL A 173 -3.66 2.53 -3.51
CA VAL A 173 -4.77 1.88 -2.80
C VAL A 173 -4.31 0.79 -1.85
N GLY A 174 -3.02 0.48 -1.84
CA GLY A 174 -2.43 -0.51 -0.95
C GLY A 174 -0.92 -0.59 -1.09
N GLU A 175 -0.30 -1.40 -0.25
CA GLU A 175 1.12 -1.74 -0.35
C GLU A 175 1.37 -3.19 0.03
N GLN A 176 2.47 -3.75 -0.50
CA GLN A 176 2.97 -5.08 -0.17
C GLN A 176 4.48 -4.99 0.02
N CYS A 177 5.01 -5.60 1.08
CA CYS A 177 6.45 -5.72 1.27
C CYS A 177 6.88 -7.16 1.01
N VAL A 178 7.90 -7.31 0.16
CA VAL A 178 8.47 -8.61 -0.19
C VAL A 178 9.91 -8.67 0.31
N LYS A 179 10.26 -9.75 0.99
CA LYS A 179 11.65 -10.05 1.34
C LYS A 179 12.41 -10.44 0.09
N ILE A 180 13.52 -9.78 -0.16
CA ILE A 180 14.36 -10.03 -1.34
C ILE A 180 15.40 -11.08 -0.95
N GLU A 181 15.12 -12.34 -1.24
CA GLU A 181 16.03 -13.44 -1.06
C GLU A 181 16.58 -13.88 -2.41
N GLN A 182 17.87 -13.62 -2.61
CA GLN A 182 18.60 -14.06 -3.79
C GLN A 182 19.12 -15.48 -3.55
N ASN A 183 18.84 -16.38 -4.49
CA ASN A 183 19.30 -17.75 -4.44
C ASN A 183 20.17 -18.05 -5.68
N LEU A 184 21.14 -18.90 -5.54
CA LEU A 184 21.84 -19.48 -6.69
C LEU A 184 21.00 -20.63 -7.22
N LEU A 185 20.58 -20.51 -8.47
CA LEU A 185 19.74 -21.48 -9.17
C LEU A 185 20.56 -22.19 -10.24
N GLY A 186 20.22 -23.44 -10.53
CA GLY A 186 20.83 -24.23 -11.59
C GLY A 186 19.85 -25.30 -12.11
N CYS A 187 20.13 -25.88 -13.29
CA CYS A 187 19.35 -26.99 -13.82
C CYS A 187 19.56 -28.29 -12.99
N GLU A 188 18.82 -29.32 -13.31
CA GLU A 188 18.99 -30.65 -12.67
C GLU A 188 20.41 -31.17 -12.86
N GLY A 189 21.03 -31.63 -11.79
CA GLY A 189 22.45 -32.09 -11.79
C GLY A 189 23.49 -30.99 -11.56
N ALA A 190 23.11 -29.70 -11.57
CA ALA A 190 24.01 -28.61 -11.20
C ALA A 190 24.33 -28.62 -9.70
N SER A 191 25.52 -28.17 -9.33
CA SER A 191 26.02 -28.05 -7.96
C SER A 191 27.00 -26.88 -7.87
N LEU A 192 27.37 -26.46 -6.66
CA LEU A 192 28.42 -25.44 -6.46
C LEU A 192 29.75 -25.82 -7.11
N GLY A 193 30.06 -27.11 -7.20
CA GLY A 193 31.29 -27.57 -7.84
C GLY A 193 31.24 -27.61 -9.35
N THR A 194 30.06 -27.63 -9.97
CA THR A 194 29.90 -27.63 -11.44
C THR A 194 29.69 -26.24 -12.02
N ILE A 195 29.07 -25.30 -11.26
CA ILE A 195 28.78 -23.95 -11.75
C ILE A 195 30.05 -23.14 -11.93
N LYS A 196 30.24 -22.61 -13.13
CA LYS A 196 31.37 -21.76 -13.53
C LYS A 196 30.93 -20.35 -13.90
N THR A 197 29.71 -20.19 -14.39
CA THR A 197 29.19 -18.91 -14.86
C THR A 197 27.81 -18.64 -14.25
N VAL A 198 27.60 -17.42 -13.74
CA VAL A 198 26.34 -17.01 -13.12
C VAL A 198 25.80 -15.74 -13.80
N TYR A 199 24.54 -15.82 -14.21
CA TYR A 199 23.78 -14.69 -14.78
C TYR A 199 22.92 -14.04 -13.71
N SER A 200 22.86 -12.70 -13.69
CA SER A 200 21.85 -11.94 -12.95
C SER A 200 21.82 -10.48 -13.36
N HIS A 201 20.77 -9.78 -12.91
CA HIS A 201 20.74 -8.31 -12.96
C HIS A 201 21.96 -7.75 -12.18
N PRO A 202 22.60 -6.65 -12.63
CA PRO A 202 23.75 -6.05 -11.94
C PRO A 202 23.53 -5.82 -10.45
N GLN A 203 22.33 -5.38 -10.06
CA GLN A 203 21.98 -5.20 -8.66
C GLN A 203 21.92 -6.52 -7.88
N GLY A 204 21.41 -7.60 -8.47
CA GLY A 204 21.40 -8.94 -7.87
C GLY A 204 22.83 -9.46 -7.63
N LEU A 205 23.72 -9.29 -8.61
CA LEU A 205 25.14 -9.63 -8.46
C LEU A 205 25.80 -8.85 -7.34
N LYS A 206 25.53 -7.53 -7.24
CA LYS A 206 26.07 -6.66 -6.19
C LYS A 206 25.53 -7.05 -4.80
N GLN A 207 24.27 -7.44 -4.70
CA GLN A 207 23.67 -7.88 -3.45
C GLN A 207 24.24 -9.20 -2.91
N CYS A 208 24.92 -9.98 -3.75
CA CYS A 208 25.54 -11.26 -3.40
C CYS A 208 27.09 -11.20 -3.38
N ALA A 209 27.67 -10.01 -3.15
CA ALA A 209 29.11 -9.80 -3.22
C ALA A 209 29.90 -10.70 -2.26
N ASP A 210 29.43 -10.92 -1.03
CA ASP A 210 30.10 -11.77 -0.04
C ASP A 210 30.14 -13.23 -0.49
N PHE A 211 29.04 -13.72 -1.05
CA PHE A 211 29.02 -15.07 -1.63
C PHE A 211 30.09 -15.26 -2.71
N PHE A 212 30.24 -14.29 -3.63
CA PHE A 212 31.26 -14.36 -4.67
C PHE A 212 32.68 -14.12 -4.18
N HIS A 213 32.86 -13.54 -3.00
CA HIS A 213 34.17 -13.49 -2.34
C HIS A 213 34.64 -14.90 -1.95
N ASP A 214 33.72 -15.76 -1.51
CA ASP A 214 34.01 -17.14 -1.15
C ASP A 214 34.15 -18.07 -2.37
N TYR A 215 33.58 -17.66 -3.51
CA TYR A 215 33.64 -18.40 -4.78
C TYR A 215 34.19 -17.51 -5.93
N PRO A 216 35.49 -17.11 -5.86
CA PRO A 216 36.08 -16.14 -6.78
C PRO A 216 36.20 -16.66 -8.23
N ASP A 217 36.22 -17.97 -8.43
CA ASP A 217 36.37 -18.61 -9.75
C ASP A 217 35.06 -18.61 -10.56
N ILE A 218 33.93 -18.21 -9.97
CA ILE A 218 32.66 -18.09 -10.69
C ILE A 218 32.62 -16.77 -11.48
N GLU A 219 32.50 -16.89 -12.78
CA GLU A 219 32.30 -15.76 -13.68
C GLU A 219 30.91 -15.16 -13.50
N LYS A 220 30.81 -13.82 -13.39
CA LYS A 220 29.56 -13.07 -13.21
C LYS A 220 29.20 -12.35 -14.51
N ILE A 221 28.08 -12.70 -15.12
CA ILE A 221 27.60 -12.08 -16.35
C ILE A 221 26.34 -11.25 -16.05
N PRO A 222 26.41 -9.91 -16.22
CA PRO A 222 25.23 -9.05 -16.11
C PRO A 222 24.16 -9.43 -17.15
N TYR A 223 22.90 -9.49 -16.71
CA TYR A 223 21.77 -9.83 -17.56
C TYR A 223 20.58 -8.89 -17.31
N PHE A 224 19.54 -8.96 -18.17
CA PHE A 224 18.42 -8.01 -18.15
C PHE A 224 17.65 -7.95 -16.84
N SER A 225 17.39 -9.11 -16.22
CA SER A 225 16.73 -9.21 -14.93
C SER A 225 17.08 -10.53 -14.24
N THR A 226 16.84 -10.64 -12.93
CA THR A 226 17.03 -11.87 -12.17
C THR A 226 16.17 -13.02 -12.72
N SER A 227 14.90 -12.76 -13.05
CA SER A 227 14.00 -13.78 -13.58
C SER A 227 14.39 -14.21 -15.01
N LYS A 228 14.78 -13.27 -15.89
CA LYS A 228 15.28 -13.61 -17.22
C LYS A 228 16.59 -14.39 -17.18
N SER A 229 17.41 -14.19 -16.19
CA SER A 229 18.61 -15.02 -15.96
C SER A 229 18.26 -16.45 -15.61
N ALA A 230 17.20 -16.66 -14.81
CA ALA A 230 16.71 -18.01 -14.50
C ALA A 230 16.12 -18.70 -15.74
N GLU A 231 15.35 -17.95 -16.56
CA GLU A 231 14.83 -18.45 -17.84
C GLU A 231 15.97 -18.93 -18.79
N GLU A 232 17.02 -18.11 -18.95
CA GLU A 232 18.18 -18.43 -19.77
C GLU A 232 18.89 -19.72 -19.33
N VAL A 233 19.08 -19.89 -18.01
CA VAL A 233 19.70 -21.11 -17.45
C VAL A 233 18.79 -22.33 -17.65
N ALA A 234 17.48 -22.15 -17.50
CA ALA A 234 16.50 -23.19 -17.74
C ALA A 234 16.46 -23.64 -19.21
N GLU A 235 16.56 -22.71 -20.15
CA GLU A 235 16.57 -23.04 -21.59
C GLU A 235 17.86 -23.79 -22.00
N LYS A 236 19.00 -23.39 -21.46
CA LYS A 236 20.30 -23.98 -21.85
C LYS A 236 20.55 -25.36 -21.27
N GLN A 237 19.96 -25.70 -20.12
CA GLN A 237 20.14 -26.99 -19.44
C GLN A 237 21.61 -27.41 -19.23
N ASP A 238 22.49 -26.43 -19.04
CA ASP A 238 23.94 -26.65 -18.82
C ASP A 238 24.24 -26.57 -17.32
N VAL A 239 24.78 -27.66 -16.75
CA VAL A 239 25.13 -27.78 -15.34
C VAL A 239 26.25 -26.83 -14.89
N SER A 240 26.97 -26.22 -15.83
CA SER A 240 28.00 -25.21 -15.55
C SER A 240 27.44 -23.80 -15.40
N LEU A 241 26.15 -23.59 -15.71
CA LEU A 241 25.49 -22.30 -15.65
C LEU A 241 24.59 -22.17 -14.42
N GLY A 242 24.62 -21.01 -13.80
CA GLY A 242 23.75 -20.64 -12.71
C GLY A 242 23.08 -19.30 -12.93
N ALA A 243 21.98 -19.05 -12.20
CA ALA A 243 21.33 -17.76 -12.13
C ALA A 243 21.15 -17.32 -10.70
N ILE A 244 21.25 -16.00 -10.42
CA ILE A 244 20.80 -15.45 -9.14
C ILE A 244 19.40 -14.89 -9.34
N ALA A 245 18.42 -15.48 -8.61
CA ALA A 245 17.04 -15.04 -8.65
C ALA A 245 16.27 -15.44 -7.39
N GLY A 246 15.02 -14.97 -7.28
CA GLY A 246 14.10 -15.37 -6.21
C GLY A 246 13.61 -16.81 -6.35
N LYS A 247 13.08 -17.37 -5.24
CA LYS A 247 12.49 -18.71 -5.20
C LYS A 247 11.39 -18.90 -6.24
N GLN A 248 10.57 -17.87 -6.48
CA GLN A 248 9.48 -17.94 -7.45
C GLN A 248 9.98 -18.17 -8.89
N ALA A 249 11.14 -17.60 -9.24
CA ALA A 249 11.77 -17.89 -10.54
C ALA A 249 12.26 -19.35 -10.62
N ALA A 250 12.79 -19.91 -9.51
CA ALA A 250 13.17 -21.31 -9.46
C ALA A 250 11.97 -22.24 -9.70
N GLU A 251 10.83 -21.98 -9.06
CA GLU A 251 9.60 -22.74 -9.22
C GLU A 251 9.02 -22.60 -10.64
N LEU A 252 8.98 -21.38 -11.17
CA LEU A 252 8.45 -21.11 -12.51
C LEU A 252 9.23 -21.81 -13.63
N TYR A 253 10.55 -21.79 -13.55
CA TYR A 253 11.44 -22.34 -14.60
C TYR A 253 11.97 -23.74 -14.27
N ASN A 254 11.43 -24.38 -13.20
CA ASN A 254 11.81 -25.72 -12.78
C ASN A 254 13.33 -25.87 -12.55
N LEU A 255 13.93 -24.85 -11.90
CA LEU A 255 15.33 -24.85 -11.50
C LEU A 255 15.50 -25.31 -10.04
N LYS A 256 16.65 -25.89 -9.72
CA LYS A 256 17.03 -26.24 -8.35
C LYS A 256 17.69 -25.06 -7.66
N ILE A 257 17.36 -24.87 -6.38
CA ILE A 257 18.10 -23.96 -5.51
C ILE A 257 19.38 -24.66 -5.08
N ILE A 258 20.52 -24.20 -5.60
CA ILE A 258 21.86 -24.77 -5.31
C ILE A 258 22.41 -24.19 -4.00
N ALA A 259 22.24 -22.88 -3.78
CA ALA A 259 22.54 -22.20 -2.53
C ALA A 259 21.44 -21.20 -2.20
N PRO A 260 20.76 -21.35 -1.06
CA PRO A 260 19.68 -20.46 -0.65
C PRO A 260 20.22 -19.17 0.00
N ALA A 261 19.46 -18.08 -0.13
CA ALA A 261 19.63 -16.81 0.61
C ALA A 261 21.08 -16.29 0.60
N ILE A 262 21.70 -16.25 -0.59
CA ILE A 262 23.12 -15.85 -0.79
C ILE A 262 23.36 -14.34 -0.77
N ASN A 263 22.33 -13.53 -0.52
CA ASN A 263 22.48 -12.06 -0.43
C ASN A 263 23.18 -11.64 0.86
N SER A 264 24.14 -10.71 0.78
CA SER A 264 24.94 -10.18 1.88
C SER A 264 24.11 -9.55 3.00
N ASN A 265 22.97 -8.92 2.64
CA ASN A 265 22.04 -8.35 3.61
C ASN A 265 20.77 -9.22 3.72
N SER A 266 20.62 -9.93 4.84
CA SER A 266 19.44 -10.77 5.12
C SER A 266 18.15 -9.98 5.39
N ASN A 267 18.26 -8.66 5.71
CA ASN A 267 17.14 -7.76 5.95
C ASN A 267 16.84 -6.88 4.72
N ASN A 268 16.92 -7.46 3.54
CA ASN A 268 16.60 -6.79 2.29
C ASN A 268 15.11 -6.96 1.96
N TYR A 269 14.38 -5.87 1.93
CA TYR A 269 12.95 -5.82 1.59
C TYR A 269 12.69 -4.79 0.50
N THR A 270 11.78 -5.10 -0.39
CA THR A 270 11.23 -4.12 -1.34
C THR A 270 9.76 -3.87 -0.99
N ARG A 271 9.41 -2.61 -0.87
CA ARG A 271 8.04 -2.14 -0.72
C ARG A 271 7.47 -1.87 -2.10
N PHE A 272 6.34 -2.50 -2.40
CA PHE A 272 5.56 -2.31 -3.61
C PHE A 272 4.29 -1.54 -3.26
N VAL A 273 3.88 -0.65 -4.14
CA VAL A 273 2.59 0.04 -4.06
C VAL A 273 1.62 -0.56 -5.06
N ILE A 274 0.36 -0.64 -4.64
CA ILE A 274 -0.75 -1.03 -5.48
C ILE A 274 -1.44 0.25 -5.92
N VAL A 275 -1.52 0.44 -7.21
CA VAL A 275 -2.02 1.68 -7.83
C VAL A 275 -3.30 1.38 -8.59
N ALA A 276 -4.29 2.25 -8.46
CA ALA A 276 -5.54 2.22 -9.21
C ALA A 276 -5.84 3.62 -9.80
N LYS A 277 -6.74 3.70 -10.76
CA LYS A 277 -7.12 4.98 -11.37
C LYS A 277 -7.80 5.93 -10.38
N LYS A 278 -8.60 5.40 -9.48
CA LYS A 278 -9.35 6.17 -8.48
C LYS A 278 -8.94 5.76 -7.07
N PRO A 279 -8.99 6.69 -6.10
CA PRO A 279 -8.80 6.31 -4.71
C PRO A 279 -9.88 5.33 -4.26
N GLU A 280 -9.48 4.35 -3.47
CA GLU A 280 -10.39 3.43 -2.79
C GLU A 280 -10.59 3.87 -1.35
N ILE A 281 -11.82 3.73 -0.85
CA ILE A 281 -12.11 4.00 0.55
C ILE A 281 -11.82 2.73 1.33
N VAL A 282 -10.77 2.78 2.14
CA VAL A 282 -10.36 1.66 3.00
C VAL A 282 -10.71 1.98 4.45
N ALA A 283 -11.66 1.25 5.02
CA ALA A 283 -12.20 1.51 6.36
C ALA A 283 -11.12 1.58 7.46
N ASN A 284 -10.14 0.71 7.37
CA ASN A 284 -9.02 0.59 8.30
C ASN A 284 -7.71 1.16 7.74
N ALA A 285 -7.81 2.17 6.86
CA ALA A 285 -6.64 2.89 6.39
C ALA A 285 -5.90 3.50 7.59
N ASN A 286 -4.60 3.35 7.60
CA ASN A 286 -3.74 3.86 8.67
C ASN A 286 -2.46 4.54 8.16
N LYS A 287 -2.36 4.71 6.83
CA LYS A 287 -1.24 5.34 6.14
C LYS A 287 -1.72 6.26 5.04
N ILE A 288 -1.13 7.45 5.00
CA ILE A 288 -1.37 8.46 3.97
C ILE A 288 -0.05 8.71 3.26
N THR A 289 -0.07 8.62 1.93
CA THR A 289 1.04 9.05 1.07
C THR A 289 0.68 10.33 0.35
N LEU A 290 1.52 11.35 0.46
CA LEU A 290 1.29 12.65 -0.17
C LEU A 290 2.57 13.23 -0.79
N ILE A 291 2.37 14.13 -1.75
CA ILE A 291 3.43 14.94 -2.34
C ILE A 291 3.19 16.39 -1.97
N VAL A 292 4.24 17.05 -1.47
CA VAL A 292 4.19 18.49 -1.18
C VAL A 292 5.39 19.20 -1.80
N ALA A 293 5.20 20.47 -2.16
CA ALA A 293 6.28 21.40 -2.38
C ALA A 293 6.06 22.64 -1.50
N VAL A 294 7.11 23.19 -0.95
CA VAL A 294 7.06 24.38 -0.09
C VAL A 294 7.87 25.51 -0.73
N LYS A 295 7.62 26.74 -0.31
CA LYS A 295 8.45 27.87 -0.74
C LYS A 295 9.91 27.64 -0.35
N HIS A 296 10.81 28.03 -1.23
CA HIS A 296 12.25 27.98 -0.95
C HIS A 296 12.68 29.13 -0.01
N GLU A 297 12.27 29.05 1.25
CA GLU A 297 12.51 30.04 2.30
C GLU A 297 12.94 29.34 3.59
N THR A 298 13.69 30.06 4.44
CA THR A 298 14.13 29.54 5.73
C THR A 298 12.96 29.05 6.59
N GLY A 299 13.02 27.79 7.00
CA GLY A 299 12.04 27.18 7.90
C GLY A 299 10.74 26.71 7.22
N SER A 300 10.55 26.84 5.90
CA SER A 300 9.32 26.42 5.22
C SER A 300 9.03 24.94 5.40
N LEU A 301 10.02 24.08 5.17
CA LEU A 301 9.89 22.64 5.38
C LEU A 301 9.61 22.30 6.86
N TYR A 302 10.34 22.93 7.79
CA TYR A 302 10.12 22.75 9.21
C TYR A 302 8.69 23.09 9.63
N LYS A 303 8.17 24.25 9.20
CA LYS A 303 6.79 24.69 9.53
C LYS A 303 5.73 23.72 9.00
N MET A 304 5.97 23.14 7.83
CA MET A 304 5.08 22.14 7.26
C MET A 304 5.15 20.82 8.04
N LEU A 305 6.36 20.33 8.36
CA LEU A 305 6.56 19.11 9.12
C LEU A 305 6.05 19.23 10.57
N ALA A 306 6.10 20.41 11.17
CA ALA A 306 5.57 20.66 12.51
C ALA A 306 4.06 20.41 12.60
N SER A 307 3.30 20.55 11.51
CA SER A 307 1.86 20.25 11.49
C SER A 307 1.59 18.77 11.78
N PHE A 308 2.40 17.85 11.24
CA PHE A 308 2.30 16.43 11.56
C PHE A 308 2.60 16.15 13.04
N TYR A 309 3.65 16.76 13.56
CA TYR A 309 4.07 16.58 14.95
C TYR A 309 2.99 17.06 15.94
N HIS A 310 2.42 18.25 15.75
CA HIS A 310 1.41 18.83 16.65
C HIS A 310 0.15 17.98 16.74
N MET A 311 -0.15 17.21 15.71
CA MET A 311 -1.34 16.35 15.66
C MET A 311 -1.02 14.87 15.89
N GLY A 312 0.22 14.55 16.30
CA GLY A 312 0.62 13.19 16.66
C GLY A 312 0.71 12.22 15.48
N LEU A 313 0.80 12.72 14.24
CA LEU A 313 0.97 11.88 13.06
C LEU A 313 2.45 11.52 12.92
N ASN A 314 2.76 10.21 12.96
CA ASN A 314 4.12 9.73 12.79
C ASN A 314 4.49 9.71 11.31
N MET A 315 5.66 10.31 10.97
CA MET A 315 6.22 10.26 9.62
C MET A 315 6.98 8.96 9.43
N LEU A 316 6.60 8.19 8.40
CA LEU A 316 7.15 6.87 8.09
C LEU A 316 8.22 6.93 7.00
N ASN A 317 8.08 7.86 6.06
CA ASN A 317 9.03 8.07 4.96
C ASN A 317 9.06 9.54 4.56
N LEU A 318 10.23 10.01 4.10
CA LEU A 318 10.43 11.33 3.51
C LEU A 318 11.48 11.21 2.39
N GLU A 319 11.04 11.37 1.16
CA GLU A 319 11.90 11.35 -0.03
C GLU A 319 11.83 12.70 -0.75
N SER A 320 12.96 13.25 -1.17
CA SER A 320 13.00 14.52 -1.89
C SER A 320 13.35 14.33 -3.36
N ARG A 321 12.63 15.03 -4.25
CA ARG A 321 12.87 15.00 -5.69
C ARG A 321 12.97 16.42 -6.24
N PRO A 322 14.02 16.75 -7.04
CA PRO A 322 14.14 18.06 -7.66
C PRO A 322 12.93 18.40 -8.55
N ILE A 323 12.48 19.64 -8.52
CA ILE A 323 11.48 20.15 -9.44
C ILE A 323 12.17 20.48 -10.76
N VAL A 324 11.82 19.78 -11.83
CA VAL A 324 12.37 20.05 -13.17
C VAL A 324 12.05 21.48 -13.59
N GLY A 325 13.07 22.22 -14.00
CA GLY A 325 12.96 23.62 -14.39
C GLY A 325 13.02 24.65 -13.25
N LYS A 326 13.17 24.19 -11.99
CA LYS A 326 13.34 25.07 -10.83
C LYS A 326 14.59 24.70 -10.05
N THR A 327 15.58 25.57 -10.06
CA THR A 327 16.88 25.34 -9.39
C THR A 327 16.69 25.33 -7.88
N TRP A 328 17.09 24.23 -7.23
CA TRP A 328 17.09 24.05 -5.77
C TRP A 328 15.70 24.03 -5.10
N GLU A 329 14.60 23.87 -5.89
CA GLU A 329 13.28 23.57 -5.36
C GLU A 329 13.00 22.06 -5.46
N TYR A 330 12.21 21.51 -4.49
CA TYR A 330 11.99 20.08 -4.35
C TYR A 330 10.52 19.75 -4.13
N PHE A 331 10.09 18.63 -4.67
CA PHE A 331 8.94 17.88 -4.18
C PHE A 331 9.38 16.98 -3.02
N PHE A 332 8.56 16.89 -2.01
CA PHE A 332 8.71 15.97 -0.89
C PHE A 332 7.59 14.95 -0.94
N TYR A 333 7.96 13.68 -1.07
CA TYR A 333 7.05 12.55 -0.95
C TYR A 333 7.09 12.08 0.49
N ILE A 334 5.92 12.05 1.12
CA ILE A 334 5.82 11.84 2.56
C ILE A 334 4.80 10.76 2.84
N ASP A 335 5.19 9.76 3.61
CA ASP A 335 4.28 8.80 4.20
C ASP A 335 4.07 9.15 5.68
N VAL A 336 2.83 9.27 6.10
CA VAL A 336 2.46 9.50 7.51
C VAL A 336 1.42 8.49 7.97
N THR A 337 1.40 8.21 9.27
CA THR A 337 0.29 7.48 9.87
C THR A 337 -0.97 8.34 9.85
N GLY A 338 -2.13 7.73 9.60
CA GLY A 338 -3.41 8.44 9.68
C GLY A 338 -4.48 7.87 8.77
N ASN A 339 -5.71 8.31 9.03
CA ASN A 339 -6.88 8.00 8.20
C ASN A 339 -7.55 9.30 7.80
N LEU A 340 -7.74 9.52 6.50
CA LEU A 340 -8.43 10.71 5.98
C LEU A 340 -9.92 10.79 6.34
N ALA A 341 -10.49 9.73 6.92
CA ALA A 341 -11.82 9.78 7.51
C ALA A 341 -11.84 10.41 8.93
N ASP A 342 -10.67 10.57 9.56
CA ASP A 342 -10.55 11.22 10.87
C ASP A 342 -10.61 12.75 10.69
N PRO A 343 -11.54 13.46 11.36
CA PRO A 343 -11.65 14.91 11.29
C PRO A 343 -10.35 15.65 11.64
N LEU A 344 -9.59 15.17 12.63
CA LEU A 344 -8.32 15.76 13.01
C LEU A 344 -7.28 15.66 11.88
N VAL A 345 -7.28 14.55 11.17
CA VAL A 345 -6.38 14.36 10.01
C VAL A 345 -6.78 15.26 8.85
N ILE A 346 -8.08 15.47 8.63
CA ILE A 346 -8.58 16.41 7.61
C ILE A 346 -8.06 17.82 7.89
N ASP A 347 -8.18 18.30 9.13
CA ASP A 347 -7.71 19.65 9.54
C ASP A 347 -6.21 19.81 9.28
N VAL A 348 -5.41 18.78 9.61
CA VAL A 348 -3.95 18.76 9.32
C VAL A 348 -3.69 18.86 7.82
N MET A 349 -4.43 18.10 7.01
CA MET A 349 -4.25 18.10 5.56
C MET A 349 -4.59 19.48 4.95
N GLU A 350 -5.60 20.16 5.45
CA GLU A 350 -5.93 21.53 5.05
C GLU A 350 -4.83 22.51 5.47
N GLU A 351 -4.29 22.39 6.68
CA GLU A 351 -3.16 23.18 7.15
C GLU A 351 -1.92 23.00 6.27
N ILE A 352 -1.55 21.74 5.97
CA ILE A 352 -0.43 21.39 5.08
C ILE A 352 -0.63 22.02 3.70
N LYS A 353 -1.84 21.86 3.14
CA LYS A 353 -2.18 22.45 1.85
C LYS A 353 -2.02 23.97 1.84
N SER A 354 -2.40 24.64 2.93
CA SER A 354 -2.26 26.10 3.06
C SER A 354 -0.78 26.57 3.13
N LYS A 355 0.10 25.76 3.69
CA LYS A 355 1.53 26.02 3.83
C LYS A 355 2.37 25.57 2.63
N SER A 356 1.77 24.87 1.68
CA SER A 356 2.43 24.28 0.51
C SER A 356 2.16 25.07 -0.76
N THR A 357 3.13 25.12 -1.66
CA THR A 357 2.93 25.61 -3.04
C THR A 357 2.32 24.56 -3.96
N TYR A 358 2.45 23.29 -3.58
CA TYR A 358 1.84 22.13 -4.21
C TYR A 358 1.53 21.08 -3.15
N CYS A 359 0.35 20.47 -3.22
CA CYS A 359 -0.04 19.37 -2.36
C CYS A 359 -0.97 18.41 -3.13
N LYS A 360 -0.58 17.14 -3.24
CA LYS A 360 -1.38 16.06 -3.83
C LYS A 360 -1.36 14.88 -2.87
N VAL A 361 -2.52 14.40 -2.44
CA VAL A 361 -2.63 13.10 -1.76
C VAL A 361 -2.57 12.03 -2.83
N LEU A 362 -1.61 11.12 -2.70
CA LEU A 362 -1.46 9.95 -3.57
C LEU A 362 -2.32 8.78 -3.15
N GLY A 363 -2.59 8.64 -1.85
CA GLY A 363 -3.45 7.58 -1.34
C GLY A 363 -3.63 7.61 0.16
N ASN A 364 -4.71 6.94 0.62
CA ASN A 364 -4.95 6.60 2.02
C ASN A 364 -5.35 5.13 2.07
N TYR A 365 -4.48 4.30 2.63
CA TYR A 365 -4.59 2.86 2.55
C TYR A 365 -4.08 2.18 3.83
N ARG A 366 -4.28 0.88 3.94
CA ARG A 366 -3.73 0.09 5.04
C ARG A 366 -2.25 -0.19 4.79
N ALA A 367 -1.40 0.21 5.73
CA ALA A 367 0.01 -0.13 5.72
C ALA A 367 0.20 -1.64 5.80
N TYR A 368 1.24 -2.14 5.12
CA TYR A 368 1.66 -3.52 5.27
C TYR A 368 2.09 -3.80 6.71
N GLU A 369 1.50 -4.81 7.33
CA GLU A 369 1.89 -5.30 8.64
C GLU A 369 2.76 -6.55 8.46
N ARG A 370 4.01 -6.46 8.89
CA ARG A 370 4.91 -7.60 8.86
C ARG A 370 4.36 -8.69 9.79
N LYS A 371 4.08 -9.87 9.24
CA LYS A 371 3.80 -11.05 10.06
C LYS A 371 5.15 -11.50 10.66
N GLU A 372 5.28 -11.38 11.98
CA GLU A 372 6.45 -11.88 12.72
C GLU A 372 6.54 -13.40 12.64
#